data_37ee271af302ece6d2736515aa395910
#
_entry.id   37ee271af302ece6d2736515aa395910
#
_cell.length_a   1.000
_cell.length_b   1.000
_cell.length_c   1.000
_cell.angle_alpha   90.00
_cell.angle_beta   90.00
_cell.angle_gamma   90.00
#
_symmetry.space_group_name_H-M   'P 1'
#
loop_
_entity.id
_entity.type
_entity.pdbx_description
1 polymer ?
#
loop_
_entity_poly.entity_id
_entity_poly.type
_entity_poly.pdbx_seq_one_letter_code
_entity_poly.pdbx_strand_id
1 'polypeptide(L)'
;MAAVKMESIYKQFGNTEVIHGVDLEVDDNEFVVLVGPSGCGKSTLLRLIAGLEDVTSGEIEIDGVRVDYLPPAKRGIAMVFQSYALYPHMNVYQNMSFGLRLAKTAKQIVDQKVRDAAEVLQITELLERKPKELSGG
;
A
#
# COMPACT_ATOMS: atom_id res chain seq x y z
N MET A 1 9.51 -1.45 -11.22
CA MET A 1 8.96 -1.06 -9.92
C MET A 1 9.91 -0.04 -9.35
N ALA A 2 9.62 0.58 -8.21
CA ALA A 2 10.42 1.68 -7.70
C ALA A 2 11.45 1.20 -6.67
N ALA A 3 12.66 1.76 -6.66
CA ALA A 3 13.63 1.56 -5.58
C ALA A 3 13.19 2.33 -4.33
N VAL A 4 13.43 1.77 -3.14
CA VAL A 4 13.11 2.43 -1.86
C VAL A 4 14.35 2.49 -1.00
N LYS A 5 14.66 3.67 -0.47
CA LYS A 5 15.76 3.88 0.46
C LYS A 5 15.25 4.53 1.73
N MET A 6 15.70 4.01 2.86
CA MET A 6 15.43 4.54 4.19
C MET A 6 16.75 4.78 4.90
N GLU A 7 16.95 5.97 5.43
CA GLU A 7 18.16 6.34 6.15
C GLU A 7 17.85 6.83 7.57
N SER A 8 18.44 6.15 8.55
CA SER A 8 18.36 6.47 9.98
C SER A 8 16.91 6.72 10.45
N ILE A 9 16.01 5.82 10.09
CA ILE A 9 14.59 5.95 10.40
C ILE A 9 14.33 5.68 11.87
N TYR A 10 13.75 6.67 12.53
CA TYR A 10 13.23 6.57 13.89
C TYR A 10 11.72 6.82 13.90
N LYS A 11 10.99 6.05 14.70
CA LYS A 11 9.56 6.28 14.95
C LYS A 11 9.24 6.11 16.41
N GLN A 12 8.65 7.15 16.99
CA GLN A 12 8.18 7.20 18.36
C GLN A 12 6.67 7.50 18.40
N PHE A 13 5.95 6.81 19.26
CA PHE A 13 4.55 7.09 19.61
C PHE A 13 4.47 7.52 21.07
N GLY A 14 4.19 8.79 21.30
CA GLY A 14 4.27 9.36 22.64
C GLY A 14 5.69 9.16 23.22
N ASN A 15 5.81 8.40 24.30
CA ASN A 15 7.11 8.10 24.93
C ASN A 15 7.68 6.73 24.52
N THR A 16 7.04 6.03 23.59
CA THR A 16 7.48 4.68 23.18
C THR A 16 8.14 4.75 21.81
N GLU A 17 9.42 4.47 21.75
CA GLU A 17 10.16 4.30 20.50
C GLU A 17 9.89 2.88 19.94
N VAL A 18 9.55 2.81 18.66
CA VAL A 18 9.14 1.57 17.97
C VAL A 18 10.11 1.21 16.85
N ILE A 19 10.70 2.20 16.21
CA ILE A 19 11.74 2.04 15.18
C ILE A 19 12.99 2.80 15.63
N HIS A 20 14.13 2.12 15.62
CA HIS A 20 15.36 2.55 16.28
C HIS A 20 16.52 2.69 15.29
N GLY A 21 16.45 3.67 14.40
CA GLY A 21 17.53 3.96 13.44
C GLY A 21 17.68 2.87 12.37
N VAL A 22 16.60 2.55 11.68
CA VAL A 22 16.61 1.55 10.62
C VAL A 22 17.12 2.16 9.32
N ASP A 23 18.12 1.52 8.72
CA ASP A 23 18.57 1.72 7.36
C ASP A 23 18.10 0.53 6.52
N LEU A 24 17.51 0.80 5.35
CA LEU A 24 17.02 -0.21 4.42
C LEU A 24 17.14 0.32 3.00
N GLU A 25 17.65 -0.51 2.12
CA GLU A 25 17.69 -0.25 0.69
C GLU A 25 17.03 -1.43 -0.04
N VAL A 26 16.10 -1.11 -0.94
CA VAL A 26 15.37 -2.07 -1.77
C VAL A 26 15.55 -1.63 -3.21
N ASP A 27 16.16 -2.47 -4.01
CA ASP A 27 16.42 -2.19 -5.42
C ASP A 27 15.13 -2.28 -6.27
N ASP A 28 15.19 -1.68 -7.47
CA ASP A 28 14.10 -1.82 -8.43
C ASP A 28 13.86 -3.29 -8.78
N ASN A 29 12.60 -3.72 -8.80
CA ASN A 29 12.15 -5.11 -9.00
C ASN A 29 12.61 -6.12 -7.93
N GLU A 30 13.12 -5.68 -6.81
CA GLU A 30 13.43 -6.56 -5.69
C GLU A 30 12.17 -6.96 -4.91
N PHE A 31 12.14 -8.19 -4.39
CA PHE A 31 11.12 -8.68 -3.48
C PHE A 31 11.72 -8.85 -2.07
N VAL A 32 11.30 -7.98 -1.15
CA VAL A 32 11.81 -7.95 0.23
C VAL A 32 10.75 -8.42 1.21
N VAL A 33 11.14 -9.27 2.16
CA VAL A 33 10.29 -9.78 3.24
C VAL A 33 10.81 -9.32 4.59
N LEU A 34 9.98 -8.62 5.36
CA LEU A 34 10.27 -8.23 6.74
C LEU A 34 9.85 -9.36 7.69
N VAL A 35 10.82 -9.98 8.36
CA VAL A 35 10.60 -11.08 9.32
C VAL A 35 10.91 -10.62 10.74
N GLY A 36 10.13 -11.05 11.71
CA GLY A 36 10.34 -10.76 13.12
C GLY A 36 9.11 -11.04 13.98
N PRO A 37 9.24 -11.02 15.32
CA PRO A 37 8.15 -11.29 16.24
C PRO A 37 7.01 -10.27 16.12
N SER A 38 5.84 -10.59 16.69
CA SER A 38 4.72 -9.64 16.77
C SER A 38 5.14 -8.41 17.57
N GLY A 39 4.75 -7.22 17.09
CA GLY A 39 5.05 -5.95 17.77
C GLY A 39 6.44 -5.37 17.50
N CYS A 40 7.33 -6.01 16.73
CA CYS A 40 8.67 -5.49 16.45
C CYS A 40 8.74 -4.36 15.40
N GLY A 41 7.63 -3.76 15.01
CA GLY A 41 7.62 -2.58 14.14
C GLY A 41 7.47 -2.83 12.63
N LYS A 42 7.33 -4.09 12.13
CA LYS A 42 7.21 -4.39 10.69
C LYS A 42 6.09 -3.60 9.99
N SER A 43 4.89 -3.66 10.57
CA SER A 43 3.73 -2.94 10.02
C SER A 43 3.91 -1.42 10.14
N THR A 44 4.60 -0.95 11.18
CA THR A 44 4.94 0.47 11.34
C THR A 44 5.88 0.90 10.23
N LEU A 45 6.92 0.12 9.93
CA LEU A 45 7.87 0.43 8.86
C LEU A 45 7.17 0.53 7.50
N LEU A 46 6.29 -0.42 7.17
CA LEU A 46 5.48 -0.37 5.94
C LEU A 46 4.57 0.86 5.90
N ARG A 47 3.98 1.26 7.04
CA ARG A 47 3.14 2.46 7.13
C ARG A 47 3.95 3.74 6.96
N LEU A 48 5.20 3.80 7.44
CA LEU A 48 6.12 4.91 7.22
C LEU A 48 6.45 5.06 5.73
N ILE A 49 6.78 3.96 5.03
CA ILE A 49 7.01 3.96 3.58
C ILE A 49 5.76 4.46 2.84
N ALA A 50 4.58 3.96 3.25
CA ALA A 50 3.32 4.34 2.62
C ALA A 50 2.86 5.77 2.93
N GLY A 51 3.47 6.47 3.90
CA GLY A 51 3.06 7.80 4.35
C GLY A 51 1.77 7.80 5.16
N LEU A 52 1.40 6.65 5.72
CA LEU A 52 0.26 6.50 6.64
C LEU A 52 0.65 6.81 8.09
N GLU A 53 1.94 6.96 8.32
CA GLU A 53 2.57 7.44 9.55
C GLU A 53 3.73 8.35 9.17
N ASP A 54 3.98 9.38 9.97
CA ASP A 54 5.13 10.26 9.79
C ASP A 54 6.35 9.67 10.52
N VAL A 55 7.54 9.83 9.94
CA VAL A 55 8.80 9.53 10.63
C VAL A 55 9.02 10.52 11.79
N THR A 56 9.63 10.08 12.88
CA THR A 56 10.10 10.99 13.94
C THR A 56 11.39 11.67 13.50
N SER A 57 12.29 10.91 12.86
CA SER A 57 13.48 11.42 12.18
C SER A 57 13.97 10.41 11.14
N GLY A 58 14.89 10.84 10.27
CA GLY A 58 15.40 10.08 9.15
C GLY A 58 14.73 10.51 7.83
N GLU A 59 15.13 9.85 6.75
CA GLU A 59 14.69 10.19 5.39
C GLU A 59 14.23 8.94 4.63
N ILE A 60 13.16 9.09 3.85
CA ILE A 60 12.65 8.04 2.95
C ILE A 60 12.69 8.57 1.53
N GLU A 61 13.32 7.81 0.65
CA GLU A 61 13.33 8.08 -0.78
C GLU A 61 12.63 6.95 -1.56
N ILE A 62 11.95 7.33 -2.63
CA ILE A 62 11.38 6.40 -3.63
C ILE A 62 11.89 6.88 -4.99
N ASP A 63 12.57 6.01 -5.72
CA ASP A 63 13.24 6.34 -7.01
C ASP A 63 14.17 7.57 -6.91
N GLY A 64 14.92 7.70 -5.81
CA GLY A 64 15.83 8.83 -5.56
C GLY A 64 15.13 10.15 -5.25
N VAL A 65 13.81 10.13 -5.05
CA VAL A 65 13.03 11.30 -4.64
C VAL A 65 12.64 11.16 -3.19
N ARG A 66 13.01 12.13 -2.37
CA ARG A 66 12.64 12.18 -0.96
C ARG A 66 11.12 12.37 -0.79
N VAL A 67 10.48 11.49 -0.03
CA VAL A 67 9.02 11.39 0.10
C VAL A 67 8.48 11.42 1.52
N ASP A 68 9.31 11.46 2.55
CA ASP A 68 8.87 11.42 3.96
C ASP A 68 7.87 12.52 4.33
N TYR A 69 7.95 13.70 3.68
CA TYR A 69 7.03 14.83 3.84
C TYR A 69 5.81 14.78 2.90
N LEU A 70 5.74 13.81 1.98
CA LEU A 70 4.64 13.70 1.02
C LEU A 70 3.49 12.85 1.59
N PRO A 71 2.23 13.25 1.35
CA PRO A 71 1.08 12.43 1.70
C PRO A 71 1.05 11.15 0.85
N PRO A 72 0.38 10.06 1.32
CA PRO A 72 0.33 8.75 0.64
C PRO A 72 0.01 8.82 -0.85
N ALA A 73 -0.98 9.61 -1.21
CA ALA A 73 -1.45 9.75 -2.61
C ALA A 73 -0.39 10.31 -3.58
N LYS A 74 0.69 10.92 -3.07
CA LYS A 74 1.76 11.51 -3.88
C LYS A 74 3.04 10.67 -3.91
N ARG A 75 3.08 9.55 -3.19
CA ARG A 75 4.27 8.67 -3.13
C ARG A 75 4.35 7.66 -4.29
N GLY A 76 3.31 7.55 -5.12
CA GLY A 76 3.30 6.67 -6.30
C GLY A 76 3.31 5.17 -5.98
N ILE A 77 2.93 4.78 -4.76
CA ILE A 77 2.91 3.39 -4.29
C ILE A 77 1.49 2.91 -4.00
N ALA A 78 1.32 1.60 -3.88
CA ALA A 78 0.10 0.96 -3.41
C ALA A 78 0.39 0.12 -2.16
N MET A 79 -0.59 0.01 -1.26
CA MET A 79 -0.50 -0.81 -0.07
C MET A 79 -1.70 -1.75 0.03
N VAL A 80 -1.44 -3.03 0.33
CA VAL A 80 -2.46 -4.01 0.68
C VAL A 80 -2.49 -4.15 2.19
N PHE A 81 -3.65 -3.90 2.78
CA PHE A 81 -3.83 -3.97 4.23
C PHE A 81 -4.14 -5.38 4.71
N GLN A 82 -3.71 -5.73 5.90
CA GLN A 82 -3.99 -7.01 6.53
C GLN A 82 -5.51 -7.24 6.74
N SER A 83 -6.29 -6.19 6.94
CA SER A 83 -7.75 -6.21 7.10
C SER A 83 -8.51 -6.06 5.77
N TYR A 84 -7.83 -6.30 4.63
CA TYR A 84 -8.36 -6.18 3.26
C TYR A 84 -8.84 -4.78 2.84
N ALA A 85 -9.25 -3.90 3.76
CA ALA A 85 -9.66 -2.51 3.57
C ALA A 85 -10.66 -2.29 2.41
N LEU A 86 -11.58 -3.25 2.18
CA LEU A 86 -12.62 -3.13 1.16
C LEU A 86 -13.72 -2.18 1.64
N TYR A 87 -14.24 -1.39 0.72
CA TYR A 87 -15.44 -0.58 0.96
C TYR A 87 -16.68 -1.47 0.95
N PRO A 88 -17.34 -1.72 2.11
CA PRO A 88 -18.39 -2.74 2.24
C PRO A 88 -19.67 -2.40 1.49
N HIS A 89 -19.89 -1.13 1.19
CA HIS A 89 -21.04 -0.64 0.44
C HIS A 89 -20.88 -0.73 -1.08
N MET A 90 -19.66 -0.95 -1.57
CA MET A 90 -19.31 -1.11 -2.98
C MET A 90 -19.23 -2.59 -3.36
N ASN A 91 -19.57 -2.93 -4.61
CA ASN A 91 -19.30 -4.26 -5.16
C ASN A 91 -17.80 -4.43 -5.50
N VAL A 92 -17.39 -5.63 -5.93
CA VAL A 92 -16.00 -5.93 -6.31
C VAL A 92 -15.52 -5.01 -7.43
N TYR A 93 -16.30 -4.85 -8.50
CA TYR A 93 -15.96 -3.94 -9.61
C TYR A 93 -15.72 -2.50 -9.12
N GLN A 94 -16.58 -2.00 -8.26
CA GLN A 94 -16.48 -0.65 -7.72
C GLN A 94 -15.25 -0.47 -6.83
N ASN A 95 -14.92 -1.47 -6.00
CA ASN A 95 -13.70 -1.49 -5.19
C ASN A 95 -12.45 -1.49 -6.07
N MET A 96 -12.36 -2.37 -7.08
CA MET A 96 -11.22 -2.45 -8.00
C MET A 96 -11.04 -1.17 -8.83
N SER A 97 -12.14 -0.56 -9.26
CA SER A 97 -12.12 0.64 -10.08
C SER A 97 -11.91 1.94 -9.31
N PHE A 98 -11.96 1.92 -7.97
CA PHE A 98 -12.04 3.12 -7.14
C PHE A 98 -10.90 4.11 -7.40
N GLY A 99 -9.65 3.64 -7.35
CA GLY A 99 -8.46 4.47 -7.57
C GLY A 99 -8.41 5.07 -8.98
N LEU A 100 -8.75 4.26 -10.01
CA LEU A 100 -8.79 4.72 -11.40
C LEU A 100 -9.87 5.78 -11.64
N ARG A 101 -11.02 5.62 -10.98
CA ARG A 101 -12.12 6.61 -11.05
C ARG A 101 -11.75 7.91 -10.33
N LEU A 102 -11.07 7.82 -9.20
CA LEU A 102 -10.56 8.97 -8.47
C LEU A 102 -9.54 9.75 -9.31
N ALA A 103 -8.69 9.04 -10.04
CA ALA A 103 -7.73 9.60 -11.00
C ALA A 103 -8.39 10.11 -12.31
N LYS A 104 -9.75 10.09 -12.41
CA LYS A 104 -10.52 10.51 -13.58
C LYS A 104 -10.13 9.79 -14.88
N THR A 105 -9.70 8.54 -14.77
CA THR A 105 -9.39 7.69 -15.92
C THR A 105 -10.65 7.46 -16.79
N ALA A 106 -10.51 7.43 -18.11
CA ALA A 106 -11.63 7.20 -19.03
C ALA A 106 -12.33 5.88 -18.73
N LYS A 107 -13.67 5.88 -18.74
CA LYS A 107 -14.51 4.73 -18.36
C LYS A 107 -14.15 3.42 -19.09
N GLN A 108 -13.85 3.52 -20.39
CA GLN A 108 -13.45 2.35 -21.20
C GLN A 108 -12.15 1.71 -20.69
N ILE A 109 -11.15 2.54 -20.33
CA ILE A 109 -9.88 2.09 -19.79
C ILE A 109 -10.08 1.47 -18.40
N VAL A 110 -10.95 2.07 -17.58
CA VAL A 110 -11.30 1.52 -16.24
C VAL A 110 -11.92 0.14 -16.40
N ASP A 111 -12.94 -0.01 -17.27
CA ASP A 111 -13.62 -1.29 -17.48
C ASP A 111 -12.65 -2.36 -17.99
N GLN A 112 -11.81 -2.03 -18.97
CA GLN A 112 -10.80 -2.95 -19.49
C GLN A 112 -9.84 -3.42 -18.38
N LYS A 113 -9.22 -2.49 -17.64
CA LYS A 113 -8.27 -2.83 -16.59
C LYS A 113 -8.87 -3.67 -15.46
N VAL A 114 -10.12 -3.38 -15.08
CA VAL A 114 -10.81 -4.15 -14.05
C VAL A 114 -11.10 -5.58 -14.52
N ARG A 115 -11.57 -5.74 -15.76
CA ARG A 115 -11.85 -7.07 -16.32
C ARG A 115 -10.59 -7.90 -16.52
N ASP A 116 -9.53 -7.30 -17.06
CA ASP A 116 -8.24 -7.98 -17.22
C ASP A 116 -7.70 -8.48 -15.85
N ALA A 117 -7.74 -7.63 -14.83
CA ALA A 117 -7.33 -8.03 -13.47
C ALA A 117 -8.25 -9.11 -12.88
N ALA A 118 -9.56 -9.01 -13.09
CA ALA A 118 -10.53 -10.00 -12.61
C ALA A 118 -10.34 -11.36 -13.30
N GLU A 119 -9.97 -11.39 -14.56
CA GLU A 119 -9.67 -12.61 -15.31
C GLU A 119 -8.40 -13.29 -14.75
N VAL A 120 -7.31 -12.53 -14.56
CA VAL A 120 -6.07 -13.04 -13.94
C VAL A 120 -6.34 -13.65 -12.57
N LEU A 121 -7.20 -13.02 -11.76
CA LEU A 121 -7.58 -13.48 -10.44
C LEU A 121 -8.69 -14.54 -10.44
N GLN A 122 -9.29 -14.86 -11.59
CA GLN A 122 -10.42 -15.78 -11.74
C GLN A 122 -11.64 -15.40 -10.90
N ILE A 123 -11.95 -14.10 -10.83
CA ILE A 123 -13.08 -13.54 -10.07
C ILE A 123 -14.08 -12.78 -10.93
N THR A 124 -14.09 -12.99 -12.23
CA THR A 124 -14.95 -12.26 -13.18
C THR A 124 -16.44 -12.36 -12.83
N GLU A 125 -16.89 -13.54 -12.39
CA GLU A 125 -18.28 -13.77 -11.97
C GLU A 125 -18.62 -13.14 -10.61
N LEU A 126 -17.62 -12.66 -9.88
CA LEU A 126 -17.79 -12.04 -8.56
C LEU A 126 -17.86 -10.51 -8.62
N LEU A 127 -17.63 -9.90 -9.79
CA LEU A 127 -17.50 -8.45 -9.95
C LEU A 127 -18.71 -7.66 -9.40
N GLU A 128 -19.92 -8.22 -9.51
CA GLU A 128 -21.14 -7.55 -9.03
C GLU A 128 -21.46 -7.85 -7.55
N ARG A 129 -20.74 -8.77 -6.91
CA ARG A 129 -20.97 -9.11 -5.51
C ARG A 129 -20.37 -8.05 -4.57
N LYS A 130 -20.99 -7.92 -3.39
CA LYS A 130 -20.44 -7.10 -2.30
C LYS A 130 -19.48 -7.93 -1.44
N PRO A 131 -18.55 -7.30 -0.71
CA PRO A 131 -17.61 -8.00 0.17
C PRO A 131 -18.23 -9.02 1.10
N LYS A 132 -19.41 -8.71 1.68
CA LYS A 132 -20.14 -9.63 2.56
C LYS A 132 -20.65 -10.92 1.88
N GLU A 133 -20.66 -10.95 0.56
CA GLU A 133 -21.14 -12.07 -0.27
C GLU A 133 -19.96 -12.92 -0.79
N LEU A 134 -18.74 -12.58 -0.36
CA LEU A 134 -17.51 -13.30 -0.69
C LEU A 134 -17.11 -14.17 0.49
N SER A 135 -16.51 -15.34 0.21
CA SER A 135 -15.85 -16.14 1.23
C SER A 135 -14.54 -15.46 1.66
N GLY A 136 -14.13 -15.65 2.92
CA GLY A 136 -12.86 -15.11 3.42
C GLY A 136 -11.67 -15.91 2.89
N GLY A 137 -11.18 -15.53 1.74
CA GLY A 137 -10.03 -16.16 1.12
C GLY A 137 -9.64 -15.46 -0.16
#